data_d7f91bc01da275b13689a383a52194d6
#
_entry.id   d7f91bc01da275b13689a383a52194d6
#
_cell.length_a   1.000
_cell.length_b   1.000
_cell.length_c   1.000
_cell.angle_alpha   90.00
_cell.angle_beta   90.00
_cell.angle_gamma   90.00
#
_symmetry.space_group_name_H-M   'P 1'
#
loop_
_entity.id
_entity.type
_entity.pdbx_description
1 polymer ?
#
loop_
_entity_poly.entity_id
_entity_poly.type
_entity_poly.pdbx_seq_one_letter_code
_entity_poly.pdbx_strand_id
1 'polypeptide(L)'
;LREHADYVLLAQETRMLAFEQIDPVVCTTRGNVVFVDFGSTYVGYLTAAAVGRSGDVVEIRCGQELNEDGTVRHALRANCDYVESWILSGGRDRLDWFDFKSFRYAELVLPAGAEVTDIHLLARHYPFRLTAKLSPAYEGDPELRRIWELCVHTLRYGVQEVIQDCMEREKGFYVGDGCY
;
A
#
# COMPACT_ATOMS: atom_id res chain seq x y z
N LEU A 1 5.84 -2.36 35.12
CA LEU A 1 6.40 -1.12 34.51
C LEU A 1 7.56 -0.50 35.28
N ARG A 2 7.85 -0.96 36.52
CA ARG A 2 9.02 -0.50 37.30
C ARG A 2 10.31 -1.32 37.08
N GLU A 3 10.22 -2.46 36.42
CA GLU A 3 11.36 -3.37 36.19
C GLU A 3 12.23 -2.99 34.99
N HIS A 4 11.88 -1.90 34.29
CA HIS A 4 12.63 -1.43 33.11
C HIS A 4 13.10 0.03 33.27
N ALA A 5 13.45 0.43 34.49
CA ALA A 5 13.91 1.79 34.79
C ALA A 5 15.28 2.14 34.17
N ASP A 6 15.96 1.17 33.57
CA ASP A 6 17.31 1.33 33.01
C ASP A 6 17.35 1.66 31.53
N TYR A 7 16.15 1.80 30.86
CA TYR A 7 16.08 2.17 29.46
C TYR A 7 16.05 3.69 29.30
N VAL A 8 17.04 4.22 28.63
CA VAL A 8 17.04 5.61 28.18
C VAL A 8 16.37 5.64 26.80
N LEU A 9 15.21 6.28 26.70
CA LEU A 9 14.60 6.57 25.43
C LEU A 9 15.37 7.71 24.76
N LEU A 10 16.13 7.39 23.74
CA LEU A 10 16.81 8.38 22.92
C LEU A 10 15.90 8.73 21.74
N ALA A 11 15.71 10.02 21.52
CA ALA A 11 15.10 10.48 20.28
C ALA A 11 16.08 10.16 19.12
N GLN A 12 15.63 9.33 18.18
CA GLN A 12 16.41 9.07 16.98
C GLN A 12 16.03 10.12 15.92
N GLU A 13 17.04 10.81 15.40
CA GLU A 13 16.85 11.68 14.24
C GLU A 13 16.65 10.83 12.98
N THR A 14 15.44 10.35 12.77
CA THR A 14 15.05 9.70 11.51
C THR A 14 14.44 10.75 10.58
N ARG A 15 14.72 10.61 9.29
CA ARG A 15 14.03 11.42 8.30
C ARG A 15 12.55 11.04 8.28
N MET A 16 11.70 12.05 8.13
CA MET A 16 10.27 11.81 7.89
C MET A 16 10.10 11.03 6.60
N LEU A 17 9.15 10.09 6.58
CA LEU A 17 8.78 9.38 5.35
C LEU A 17 8.27 10.39 4.31
N ALA A 18 8.56 10.09 3.06
CA ALA A 18 7.95 10.78 1.92
C ALA A 18 6.59 10.14 1.60
N PHE A 19 5.67 10.97 1.16
CA PHE A 19 4.36 10.55 0.69
C PHE A 19 4.15 11.06 -0.73
N GLU A 20 3.63 10.21 -1.61
CA GLU A 20 3.26 10.59 -2.97
C GLU A 20 1.88 10.04 -3.30
N GLN A 21 1.08 10.85 -3.99
CA GLN A 21 -0.22 10.41 -4.49
C GLN A 21 -0.03 9.66 -5.80
N ILE A 22 -0.59 8.47 -5.85
CA ILE A 22 -0.63 7.63 -7.06
C ILE A 22 -2.08 7.56 -7.52
N ASP A 23 -2.30 8.02 -8.73
CA ASP A 23 -3.61 7.92 -9.36
C ASP A 23 -3.80 6.53 -9.98
N PRO A 24 -5.03 6.00 -10.01
CA PRO A 24 -5.29 4.71 -10.62
C PRO A 24 -5.06 4.78 -12.14
N VAL A 25 -4.44 3.73 -12.70
CA VAL A 25 -4.34 3.54 -14.16
C VAL A 25 -5.61 2.92 -14.74
N VAL A 26 -6.38 2.20 -13.90
CA VAL A 26 -7.71 1.69 -14.23
C VAL A 26 -8.62 1.92 -13.03
N CYS A 27 -9.80 2.48 -13.29
CA CYS A 27 -10.89 2.57 -12.32
C CYS A 27 -12.19 2.24 -13.04
N THR A 28 -12.86 1.14 -12.66
CA THR A 28 -14.08 0.67 -13.30
C THR A 28 -15.11 0.21 -12.28
N THR A 29 -16.39 0.42 -12.59
CA THR A 29 -17.49 -0.04 -11.74
C THR A 29 -18.17 -1.24 -12.39
N ARG A 30 -18.34 -2.30 -11.62
CA ARG A 30 -19.02 -3.54 -12.00
C ARG A 30 -20.12 -3.84 -10.97
N GLY A 31 -21.36 -3.52 -11.32
CA GLY A 31 -22.46 -3.59 -10.36
C GLY A 31 -22.25 -2.63 -9.19
N ASN A 32 -22.10 -3.16 -7.99
CA ASN A 32 -21.82 -2.40 -6.78
C ASN A 32 -20.34 -2.42 -6.36
N VAL A 33 -19.45 -2.92 -7.21
CA VAL A 33 -18.00 -2.98 -6.94
C VAL A 33 -17.27 -1.96 -7.79
N VAL A 34 -16.50 -1.09 -7.15
CA VAL A 34 -15.53 -0.23 -7.80
C VAL A 34 -14.17 -0.92 -7.74
N PHE A 35 -13.66 -1.33 -8.89
CA PHE A 35 -12.35 -1.96 -9.07
C PHE A 35 -11.32 -0.92 -9.47
N VAL A 36 -10.14 -1.00 -8.87
CA VAL A 36 -9.03 -0.05 -9.07
C VAL A 36 -7.73 -0.81 -9.29
N ASP A 37 -6.95 -0.43 -10.32
CA ASP A 37 -5.56 -0.86 -10.55
C ASP A 37 -4.64 0.36 -10.53
N PHE A 38 -3.63 0.35 -9.68
CA PHE A 38 -2.61 1.40 -9.59
C PHE A 38 -1.37 1.15 -10.47
N GLY A 39 -1.40 0.09 -11.31
CA GLY A 39 -0.34 -0.22 -12.29
C GLY A 39 0.87 -0.95 -11.70
N SER A 40 1.22 -0.71 -10.47
CA SER A 40 2.30 -1.37 -9.73
C SER A 40 1.91 -1.56 -8.27
N THR A 41 2.64 -2.45 -7.57
CA THR A 41 2.50 -2.59 -6.13
C THR A 41 3.20 -1.45 -5.41
N TYR A 42 2.49 -0.80 -4.50
CA TYR A 42 2.99 0.26 -3.64
C TYR A 42 2.74 -0.08 -2.17
N VAL A 43 3.48 0.55 -1.29
CA VAL A 43 3.22 0.52 0.16
C VAL A 43 2.59 1.85 0.55
N GLY A 44 1.42 1.82 1.16
CA GLY A 44 0.71 3.04 1.50
C GLY A 44 -0.73 2.83 1.94
N TYR A 45 -1.53 3.85 1.74
CA TYR A 45 -2.92 3.93 2.17
C TYR A 45 -3.82 4.12 0.95
N LEU A 46 -4.91 3.35 0.89
CA LEU A 46 -6.01 3.71 0.00
C LEU A 46 -6.71 4.95 0.55
N THR A 47 -6.91 5.95 -0.28
CA THR A 47 -7.69 7.15 0.05
C THR A 47 -8.89 7.25 -0.87
N ALA A 48 -10.01 7.69 -0.33
CA ALA A 48 -11.23 7.90 -1.09
C ALA A 48 -12.15 8.89 -0.36
N ALA A 49 -13.10 9.46 -1.09
CA ALA A 49 -14.24 10.13 -0.51
C ALA A 49 -15.52 9.34 -0.81
N ALA A 50 -16.46 9.31 0.12
CA ALA A 50 -17.73 8.62 -0.08
C ALA A 50 -18.91 9.46 0.41
N VAL A 51 -20.05 9.19 -0.19
CA VAL A 51 -21.36 9.67 0.27
C VAL A 51 -22.30 8.46 0.34
N GLY A 52 -23.00 8.30 1.44
CA GLY A 52 -23.97 7.24 1.69
C GLY A 52 -24.79 7.53 2.91
N ARG A 53 -25.59 6.57 3.37
CA ARG A 53 -26.41 6.73 4.58
C ARG A 53 -25.55 6.49 5.82
N SER A 54 -25.93 7.10 6.93
CA SER A 54 -25.29 6.79 8.22
C SER A 54 -25.44 5.31 8.56
N GLY A 55 -24.33 4.67 8.86
CA GLY A 55 -24.24 3.24 9.17
C GLY A 55 -24.06 2.33 7.94
N ASP A 56 -24.12 2.86 6.73
CA ASP A 56 -23.73 2.11 5.53
C ASP A 56 -22.28 1.66 5.64
N VAL A 57 -22.00 0.44 5.19
CA VAL A 57 -20.65 -0.15 5.24
C VAL A 57 -20.12 -0.33 3.83
N VAL A 58 -19.00 0.30 3.52
CA VAL A 58 -18.19 0.02 2.33
C VAL A 58 -17.16 -1.04 2.72
N GLU A 59 -17.21 -2.21 2.07
CA GLU A 59 -16.16 -3.21 2.24
C GLU A 59 -15.02 -2.91 1.28
N ILE A 60 -13.80 -2.89 1.80
CA ILE A 60 -12.59 -2.59 1.04
C ILE A 60 -11.70 -3.81 1.03
N ARG A 61 -11.30 -4.24 -0.15
CA ARG A 61 -10.38 -5.35 -0.38
C ARG A 61 -9.15 -4.82 -1.10
N CYS A 62 -7.97 -5.09 -0.57
CA CYS A 62 -6.71 -4.73 -1.22
C CYS A 62 -5.89 -5.99 -1.52
N GLY A 63 -5.07 -5.95 -2.56
CA GLY A 63 -4.22 -7.09 -2.92
C GLY A 63 -3.17 -6.75 -3.97
N GLN A 64 -2.19 -7.61 -4.08
CA GLN A 64 -1.10 -7.48 -5.08
C GLN A 64 -1.43 -8.23 -6.37
N GLU A 65 -2.33 -9.20 -6.30
CA GLU A 65 -2.70 -10.12 -7.37
C GLU A 65 -4.20 -10.18 -7.54
N LEU A 66 -4.64 -10.70 -8.67
CA LEU A 66 -6.02 -11.03 -8.93
C LEU A 66 -6.23 -12.54 -8.86
N ASN A 67 -7.43 -12.93 -8.47
CA ASN A 67 -7.93 -14.29 -8.62
C ASN A 67 -8.20 -14.60 -10.11
N GLU A 68 -8.42 -15.87 -10.45
CA GLU A 68 -8.73 -16.30 -11.82
C GLU A 68 -10.00 -15.65 -12.40
N ASP A 69 -10.94 -15.27 -11.55
CA ASP A 69 -12.17 -14.58 -11.92
C ASP A 69 -12.01 -13.06 -12.06
N GLY A 70 -10.80 -12.54 -11.84
CA GLY A 70 -10.47 -11.12 -11.93
C GLY A 70 -10.86 -10.30 -10.71
N THR A 71 -11.27 -10.93 -9.61
CA THR A 71 -11.45 -10.25 -8.31
C THR A 71 -10.10 -10.06 -7.59
N VAL A 72 -10.04 -9.10 -6.66
CA VAL A 72 -8.82 -8.87 -5.88
C VAL A 72 -8.57 -10.02 -4.91
N ARG A 73 -7.36 -10.58 -4.98
CA ARG A 73 -6.89 -11.59 -4.03
C ARG A 73 -6.47 -10.89 -2.73
N HIS A 74 -7.41 -10.76 -1.80
CA HIS A 74 -7.20 -10.11 -0.52
C HIS A 74 -6.78 -11.07 0.60
N ALA A 75 -7.16 -12.36 0.50
CA ALA A 75 -6.74 -13.40 1.44
C ALA A 75 -5.31 -13.83 1.14
N LEU A 76 -4.38 -13.38 1.95
CA LEU A 76 -2.96 -13.62 1.82
C LEU A 76 -2.52 -14.83 2.66
N ARG A 77 -1.23 -15.18 2.59
CA ARG A 77 -0.66 -16.28 3.39
C ARG A 77 -0.71 -15.99 4.89
N ALA A 78 -0.66 -17.06 5.69
CA ALA A 78 -0.56 -17.01 7.15
C ALA A 78 -1.67 -16.19 7.82
N ASN A 79 -2.91 -16.34 7.36
CA ASN A 79 -4.10 -15.65 7.88
C ASN A 79 -4.04 -14.12 7.82
N CYS A 80 -3.21 -13.56 6.95
CA CYS A 80 -3.25 -12.15 6.65
C CYS A 80 -4.38 -11.90 5.65
N ASP A 81 -5.31 -11.05 6.01
CA ASP A 81 -6.45 -10.71 5.15
C ASP A 81 -6.56 -9.18 5.02
N TYR A 82 -6.56 -8.71 3.78
CA TYR A 82 -6.63 -7.30 3.46
C TYR A 82 -8.06 -6.86 3.15
N VAL A 83 -8.99 -7.24 4.03
CA VAL A 83 -10.39 -6.79 4.01
C VAL A 83 -10.64 -5.85 5.18
N GLU A 84 -11.28 -4.74 4.91
CA GLU A 84 -11.62 -3.73 5.90
C GLU A 84 -13.03 -3.19 5.67
N SER A 85 -13.62 -2.68 6.74
CA SER A 85 -14.95 -2.09 6.72
C SER A 85 -14.87 -0.61 7.00
N TRP A 86 -15.40 0.21 6.10
CA TRP A 86 -15.54 1.65 6.26
C TRP A 86 -16.99 2.02 6.52
N ILE A 87 -17.29 2.45 7.72
CA ILE A 87 -18.65 2.84 8.14
C ILE A 87 -18.85 4.31 7.83
N LEU A 88 -19.87 4.62 7.03
CA LEU A 88 -20.18 5.97 6.60
C LEU A 88 -20.99 6.72 7.67
N SER A 89 -20.73 8.03 7.82
CA SER A 89 -21.41 8.90 8.78
C SER A 89 -22.79 9.38 8.32
N GLY A 90 -23.04 9.32 7.02
CA GLY A 90 -24.23 9.91 6.37
C GLY A 90 -24.00 11.26 5.74
N GLY A 91 -22.76 11.77 5.82
CA GLY A 91 -22.32 12.99 5.14
C GLY A 91 -21.34 12.67 4.01
N ARG A 92 -20.43 13.60 3.74
CA ARG A 92 -19.26 13.35 2.89
C ARG A 92 -18.12 12.85 3.77
N ASP A 93 -17.84 11.58 3.68
CA ASP A 93 -16.78 10.92 4.43
C ASP A 93 -15.48 10.87 3.63
N ARG A 94 -14.34 10.85 4.33
CA ARG A 94 -13.03 10.56 3.77
C ARG A 94 -12.48 9.32 4.45
N LEU A 95 -11.92 8.45 3.63
CA LEU A 95 -11.23 7.26 4.12
C LEU A 95 -9.90 7.68 4.74
N ASP A 96 -9.74 7.37 6.03
CA ASP A 96 -8.53 7.63 6.80
C ASP A 96 -8.12 6.35 7.53
N TRP A 97 -6.97 5.80 7.16
CA TRP A 97 -6.47 4.55 7.67
C TRP A 97 -5.31 4.75 8.62
N PHE A 98 -5.31 3.94 9.67
CA PHE A 98 -4.18 3.88 10.58
C PHE A 98 -3.08 2.96 10.04
N ASP A 99 -3.43 1.80 9.46
CA ASP A 99 -2.46 0.81 8.97
C ASP A 99 -2.24 0.92 7.46
N PHE A 100 -0.97 0.91 7.07
CA PHE A 100 -0.58 0.88 5.67
C PHE A 100 -0.55 -0.55 5.13
N LYS A 101 -0.79 -0.70 3.83
CA LYS A 101 -0.78 -1.98 3.13
C LYS A 101 0.15 -1.96 1.94
N SER A 102 0.52 -3.14 1.47
CA SER A 102 1.22 -3.33 0.21
C SER A 102 0.24 -3.89 -0.81
N PHE A 103 -0.14 -3.09 -1.81
CA PHE A 103 -1.14 -3.49 -2.78
C PHE A 103 -0.97 -2.78 -4.12
N ARG A 104 -1.48 -3.40 -5.16
CA ARG A 104 -1.65 -2.84 -6.50
C ARG A 104 -3.13 -2.62 -6.81
N TYR A 105 -3.97 -3.56 -6.39
CA TYR A 105 -5.39 -3.60 -6.71
C TYR A 105 -6.23 -3.30 -5.47
N ALA A 106 -7.35 -2.63 -5.68
CA ALA A 106 -8.36 -2.45 -4.65
C ALA A 106 -9.76 -2.69 -5.22
N GLU A 107 -10.64 -3.20 -4.40
CA GLU A 107 -12.09 -3.25 -4.64
C GLU A 107 -12.80 -2.55 -3.49
N LEU A 108 -13.75 -1.69 -3.83
CA LEU A 108 -14.68 -1.09 -2.88
C LEU A 108 -16.09 -1.61 -3.20
N VAL A 109 -16.63 -2.43 -2.30
CA VAL A 109 -17.98 -2.98 -2.42
C VAL A 109 -18.95 -2.02 -1.75
N LEU A 110 -19.78 -1.38 -2.54
CA LEU A 110 -20.65 -0.29 -2.10
C LEU A 110 -22.03 -0.80 -1.69
N PRO A 111 -22.58 -0.32 -0.59
CA PRO A 111 -24.01 -0.50 -0.28
C PRO A 111 -24.89 0.28 -1.27
N ALA A 112 -26.14 -0.12 -1.40
CA ALA A 112 -27.08 0.49 -2.36
C ALA A 112 -27.27 1.99 -2.12
N GLY A 113 -26.97 2.80 -3.14
CA GLY A 113 -27.08 4.26 -3.12
C GLY A 113 -25.87 4.99 -2.55
N ALA A 114 -24.81 4.28 -2.17
CA ALA A 114 -23.54 4.92 -1.85
C ALA A 114 -22.71 5.19 -3.11
N GLU A 115 -21.94 6.26 -3.08
CA GLU A 115 -21.03 6.68 -4.14
C GLU A 115 -19.64 6.90 -3.55
N VAL A 116 -18.61 6.54 -4.34
CA VAL A 116 -17.20 6.76 -3.99
C VAL A 116 -16.52 7.58 -5.08
N THR A 117 -15.72 8.54 -4.66
CA THR A 117 -14.95 9.46 -5.52
C THR A 117 -13.54 9.66 -4.94
N ASP A 118 -12.70 10.38 -5.66
CA ASP A 118 -11.36 10.80 -5.21
C ASP A 118 -10.51 9.61 -4.73
N ILE A 119 -10.52 8.51 -5.51
CA ILE A 119 -9.79 7.29 -5.17
C ILE A 119 -8.34 7.42 -5.60
N HIS A 120 -7.43 7.36 -4.62
CA HIS A 120 -5.98 7.42 -4.84
C HIS A 120 -5.29 6.42 -3.91
N LEU A 121 -4.04 6.11 -4.22
CA LEU A 121 -3.14 5.47 -3.28
C LEU A 121 -2.14 6.52 -2.78
N LEU A 122 -2.08 6.76 -1.48
CA LEU A 122 -1.06 7.59 -0.85
C LEU A 122 0.12 6.70 -0.50
N ALA A 123 1.08 6.60 -1.42
CA ALA A 123 2.26 5.79 -1.24
C ALA A 123 3.22 6.43 -0.24
N ARG A 124 3.86 5.59 0.60
CA ARG A 124 4.84 6.02 1.60
C ARG A 124 6.15 5.29 1.43
N HIS A 125 7.27 5.96 1.64
CA HIS A 125 8.59 5.37 1.58
C HIS A 125 9.65 6.22 2.29
N TYR A 126 10.79 5.62 2.62
CA TYR A 126 11.93 6.38 3.12
C TYR A 126 12.52 7.25 1.99
N PRO A 127 12.79 8.55 2.21
CA PRO A 127 13.25 9.46 1.17
C PRO A 127 14.76 9.34 0.92
N PHE A 128 15.22 8.18 0.48
CA PHE A 128 16.62 8.03 0.09
C PHE A 128 16.88 8.49 -1.34
N ARG A 129 18.08 8.93 -1.58
CA ARG A 129 18.51 9.35 -2.91
C ARG A 129 19.13 8.17 -3.66
N LEU A 130 18.48 7.73 -4.72
CA LEU A 130 19.04 6.74 -5.63
C LEU A 130 20.21 7.36 -6.41
N THR A 131 21.42 6.90 -6.14
CA THR A 131 22.64 7.30 -6.86
C THR A 131 23.17 6.21 -7.78
N ALA A 132 22.78 4.97 -7.54
CA ALA A 132 23.15 3.85 -8.37
C ALA A 132 22.49 3.93 -9.76
N LYS A 133 23.20 3.47 -10.77
CA LYS A 133 22.73 3.38 -12.16
C LYS A 133 23.07 2.01 -12.73
N LEU A 134 22.26 1.57 -13.68
CA LEU A 134 22.62 0.40 -14.48
C LEU A 134 23.92 0.69 -15.25
N SER A 135 24.83 -0.29 -15.33
CA SER A 135 26.06 -0.11 -16.08
C SER A 135 25.77 0.17 -17.56
N PRO A 136 26.49 1.10 -18.20
CA PRO A 136 26.31 1.41 -19.64
C PRO A 136 26.37 0.19 -20.55
N ALA A 137 27.11 -0.86 -20.15
CA ALA A 137 27.18 -2.12 -20.89
C ALA A 137 25.81 -2.84 -21.00
N TYR A 138 24.88 -2.56 -20.09
CA TYR A 138 23.57 -3.19 -20.00
C TYR A 138 22.39 -2.24 -20.23
N GLU A 139 22.65 -0.94 -20.39
CA GLU A 139 21.58 0.06 -20.61
C GLU A 139 20.77 -0.20 -21.89
N GLY A 140 21.40 -0.84 -22.89
CA GLY A 140 20.77 -1.21 -24.16
C GLY A 140 19.88 -2.46 -24.09
N ASP A 141 19.96 -3.23 -23.01
CA ASP A 141 19.17 -4.45 -22.83
C ASP A 141 17.84 -4.12 -22.13
N PRO A 142 16.69 -4.27 -22.84
CA PRO A 142 15.39 -3.89 -22.29
C PRO A 142 14.94 -4.82 -21.14
N GLU A 143 15.38 -6.06 -21.10
CA GLU A 143 15.03 -7.01 -20.05
C GLU A 143 15.78 -6.69 -18.76
N LEU A 144 17.09 -6.47 -18.84
CA LEU A 144 17.90 -6.05 -17.70
C LEU A 144 17.45 -4.70 -17.14
N ARG A 145 17.04 -3.79 -18.02
CA ARG A 145 16.46 -2.50 -17.58
C ARG A 145 15.19 -2.70 -16.77
N ARG A 146 14.27 -3.56 -17.23
CA ARG A 146 13.03 -3.86 -16.50
C ARG A 146 13.31 -4.51 -15.15
N ILE A 147 14.26 -5.44 -15.09
CA ILE A 147 14.68 -6.06 -13.84
C ILE A 147 15.24 -5.01 -12.88
N TRP A 148 16.12 -4.13 -13.38
CA TRP A 148 16.67 -3.03 -12.60
C TRP A 148 15.57 -2.10 -12.03
N GLU A 149 14.63 -1.68 -12.87
CA GLU A 149 13.51 -0.83 -12.48
C GLU A 149 12.63 -1.50 -11.43
N LEU A 150 12.35 -2.80 -11.58
CA LEU A 150 11.61 -3.59 -10.60
C LEU A 150 12.34 -3.65 -9.25
N CYS A 151 13.64 -3.91 -9.25
CA CYS A 151 14.46 -3.94 -8.03
C CYS A 151 14.45 -2.57 -7.32
N VAL A 152 14.64 -1.49 -8.10
CA VAL A 152 14.62 -0.12 -7.55
C VAL A 152 13.25 0.24 -6.98
N HIS A 153 12.17 -0.12 -7.66
CA HIS A 153 10.81 0.09 -7.19
C HIS A 153 10.55 -0.67 -5.88
N THR A 154 10.91 -1.96 -5.86
CA THR A 154 10.76 -2.80 -4.66
C THR A 154 11.56 -2.26 -3.49
N LEU A 155 12.81 -1.85 -3.72
CA LEU A 155 13.65 -1.25 -2.67
C LEU A 155 13.04 0.04 -2.15
N ARG A 156 12.54 0.91 -3.04
CA ARG A 156 11.94 2.19 -2.65
C ARG A 156 10.79 2.00 -1.66
N TYR A 157 9.85 1.11 -1.96
CA TYR A 157 8.66 0.90 -1.14
C TYR A 157 8.86 -0.15 -0.03
N GLY A 158 9.89 -0.99 -0.11
CA GLY A 158 10.28 -1.89 0.98
C GLY A 158 11.03 -1.23 2.12
N VAL A 159 11.53 -0.01 1.91
CA VAL A 159 12.21 0.76 2.97
C VAL A 159 11.25 1.80 3.53
N GLN A 160 10.90 1.60 4.78
CA GLN A 160 10.05 2.48 5.57
C GLN A 160 10.88 3.13 6.68
N GLU A 161 10.40 3.22 7.91
CA GLU A 161 11.23 3.58 9.09
C GLU A 161 12.33 2.54 9.33
N VAL A 162 12.11 1.34 8.82
CA VAL A 162 13.05 0.22 8.83
C VAL A 162 13.04 -0.47 7.46
N ILE A 163 14.10 -1.23 7.15
CA ILE A 163 14.08 -2.15 6.01
C ILE A 163 13.20 -3.33 6.40
N GLN A 164 12.11 -3.54 5.68
CA GLN A 164 11.15 -4.58 5.98
C GLN A 164 11.54 -5.90 5.28
N ASP A 165 11.34 -7.01 5.98
CA ASP A 165 11.48 -8.37 5.44
C ASP A 165 10.44 -8.63 4.35
N CYS A 166 9.19 -8.27 4.64
CA CYS A 166 8.10 -8.26 3.69
C CYS A 166 7.18 -7.04 3.91
N MET A 167 6.62 -6.52 2.83
CA MET A 167 5.76 -5.34 2.86
C MET A 167 4.31 -5.65 3.20
N GLU A 168 3.93 -6.93 3.20
CA GLU A 168 2.54 -7.37 3.36
C GLU A 168 2.18 -7.64 4.82
N ARG A 169 2.76 -8.69 5.39
CA ARG A 169 2.29 -9.34 6.59
C ARG A 169 3.08 -8.93 7.83
N GLU A 170 4.37 -9.24 7.84
CA GLU A 170 5.19 -9.08 9.05
C GLU A 170 5.66 -7.65 9.23
N LYS A 171 6.05 -6.98 8.14
CA LYS A 171 6.52 -5.59 8.12
C LYS A 171 7.65 -5.34 9.13
N GLY A 172 8.38 -6.41 9.47
CA GLY A 172 9.41 -6.43 10.49
C GLY A 172 10.80 -6.14 9.94
N PHE A 173 11.70 -5.71 10.81
CA PHE A 173 13.11 -5.64 10.50
C PHE A 173 13.82 -6.89 10.99
N TYR A 174 14.35 -7.67 10.06
CA TYR A 174 15.19 -8.82 10.34
C TYR A 174 16.58 -8.55 9.80
N VAL A 175 17.60 -8.64 10.67
CA VAL A 175 18.98 -8.26 10.32
C VAL A 175 19.53 -9.08 9.13
N GLY A 176 19.14 -10.36 9.04
CA GLY A 176 19.53 -11.22 7.93
C GLY A 176 19.02 -10.71 6.57
N ASP A 177 17.80 -10.23 6.52
CA ASP A 177 17.16 -9.73 5.29
C ASP A 177 17.70 -8.36 4.87
N GLY A 178 18.19 -7.58 5.83
CA GLY A 178 18.78 -6.25 5.57
C GLY A 178 20.24 -6.26 5.13
N CYS A 179 20.86 -7.45 4.99
CA CYS A 179 22.29 -7.58 4.68
C CYS A 179 22.62 -7.86 3.19
N TYR A 180 21.62 -7.95 2.31
CA TYR A 180 21.77 -8.27 0.88
C TYR A 180 21.68 -7.07 -0.03
#